data_4d15a60723c843930c82c31485e14523
#
_entry.id   4d15a60723c843930c82c31485e14523
#
_cell.length_a   1.000
_cell.length_b   1.000
_cell.length_c   1.000
_cell.angle_alpha   90.00
_cell.angle_beta   90.00
_cell.angle_gamma   90.00
#
_symmetry.space_group_name_H-M   'P 1'
#
loop_
_entity.id
_entity.type
_entity.pdbx_description
1 polymer ?
#
loop_
_entity_poly.entity_id
_entity_poly.type
_entity_poly.pdbx_seq_one_letter_code
_entity_poly.pdbx_strand_id
1 'polypeptide(L)'
;VDCHNKSYQESINLLNKALPEIKNNKDFAWESVIYFYLGKAYSALNQQKEATNYFTKVDSIFQKNNFILPELRENYEILIKDSKLTNDTKKELYYTNSLLKADSIISKDFNELSSKIHKEYDTQQLLDAKNNLEKQKHWGVLFTLLIVILALVLAFLLYSYYKKEKNIQKKYGELEQRLMQSVSIVPVQKMEIILSAKSSLKEKTFNDVLKKLERFEKKLEFTEKGLTLNKLAKKFDTNSNYLSQVISEKRNINYNKYLSELRINYITQKLYSDKEYLKLTVEALAEKSGIASRQNFSDLFYEINGLRPTDFIKLRKKELEKKDGISAVLSES
;
A
#
# COMPACT_ATOMS: atom_id res chain seq x y z
N VAL A 1 -6.11 60.68 23.49
CA VAL A 1 -5.16 59.60 23.04
C VAL A 1 -3.73 60.03 23.37
N ASP A 2 -3.31 61.25 23.06
CA ASP A 2 -1.92 61.71 23.27
C ASP A 2 -1.49 61.80 24.74
N CYS A 3 -2.36 62.24 25.68
CA CYS A 3 -2.09 62.30 27.10
C CYS A 3 -1.82 60.95 27.71
N HIS A 4 -2.59 59.90 27.32
CA HIS A 4 -2.38 58.53 27.78
C HIS A 4 -1.10 57.91 27.28
N ASN A 5 -0.77 58.13 25.99
CA ASN A 5 0.48 57.66 25.41
C ASN A 5 1.71 58.27 26.08
N LYS A 6 1.65 59.55 26.47
CA LYS A 6 2.71 60.25 27.19
C LYS A 6 2.93 59.67 28.58
N SER A 7 1.85 59.32 29.29
CA SER A 7 1.85 58.69 30.59
C SER A 7 2.44 57.26 30.55
N TYR A 8 2.16 56.45 29.52
CA TYR A 8 2.75 55.14 29.35
C TYR A 8 4.25 55.21 29.04
N GLN A 9 4.69 56.15 28.23
CA GLN A 9 6.12 56.37 27.95
C GLN A 9 6.91 56.83 29.20
N GLU A 10 6.32 57.67 30.04
CA GLU A 10 6.90 58.06 31.34
C GLU A 10 6.97 56.84 32.27
N SER A 11 5.97 56.01 32.33
CA SER A 11 5.98 54.79 33.12
C SER A 11 7.07 53.81 32.67
N ILE A 12 7.28 53.64 31.37
CA ILE A 12 8.37 52.82 30.82
C ILE A 12 9.72 53.34 31.27
N ASN A 13 9.93 54.67 31.20
CA ASN A 13 11.18 55.29 31.63
C ASN A 13 11.47 55.09 33.14
N LEU A 14 10.45 55.26 33.99
CA LEU A 14 10.56 55.06 35.42
C LEU A 14 10.83 53.60 35.80
N LEU A 15 10.13 52.67 35.19
CA LEU A 15 10.28 51.25 35.41
C LEU A 15 11.66 50.77 34.96
N ASN A 16 12.16 51.24 33.80
CA ASN A 16 13.51 50.94 33.33
C ASN A 16 14.60 51.54 34.22
N LYS A 17 14.35 52.67 34.87
CA LYS A 17 15.30 53.30 35.83
C LYS A 17 15.36 52.49 37.14
N ALA A 18 14.25 51.92 37.58
CA ALA A 18 14.18 51.10 38.83
C ALA A 18 14.74 49.66 38.63
N LEU A 19 14.64 49.12 37.44
CA LEU A 19 14.97 47.72 37.15
C LEU A 19 16.43 47.32 37.53
N PRO A 20 17.47 48.09 37.28
CA PRO A 20 18.84 47.73 37.66
C PRO A 20 19.04 47.54 39.17
N GLU A 21 18.41 48.40 39.98
CA GLU A 21 18.47 48.29 41.43
C GLU A 21 17.80 47.05 41.98
N ILE A 22 16.59 46.74 41.47
CA ILE A 22 15.85 45.54 41.82
C ILE A 22 16.64 44.27 41.44
N LYS A 23 17.30 44.26 40.26
CA LYS A 23 18.19 43.16 39.85
C LYS A 23 19.42 43.02 40.74
N ASN A 24 20.04 44.10 41.12
CA ASN A 24 21.18 44.07 42.04
C ASN A 24 20.79 43.45 43.40
N ASN A 25 19.60 43.76 43.88
CA ASN A 25 19.07 43.22 45.12
C ASN A 25 18.59 41.75 44.98
N LYS A 26 18.64 41.20 43.78
CA LYS A 26 18.15 39.84 43.45
C LYS A 26 16.68 39.62 43.85
N ASP A 27 15.88 40.66 43.83
CA ASP A 27 14.45 40.61 44.14
C ASP A 27 13.65 40.20 42.89
N PHE A 28 13.55 38.91 42.66
CA PHE A 28 12.86 38.32 41.53
C PHE A 28 11.35 38.63 41.55
N ALA A 29 10.74 38.86 42.73
CA ALA A 29 9.33 39.16 42.85
C ALA A 29 9.03 40.51 42.25
N TRP A 30 9.74 41.55 42.70
CA TRP A 30 9.60 42.88 42.14
C TRP A 30 10.13 43.00 40.70
N GLU A 31 11.14 42.24 40.34
CA GLU A 31 11.60 42.15 38.94
C GLU A 31 10.45 41.65 38.02
N SER A 32 9.68 40.65 38.44
CA SER A 32 8.53 40.14 37.72
C SER A 32 7.43 41.21 37.59
N VAL A 33 7.15 41.95 38.63
CA VAL A 33 6.16 43.06 38.64
C VAL A 33 6.59 44.15 37.64
N ILE A 34 7.86 44.57 37.64
CA ILE A 34 8.36 45.55 36.71
C ILE A 34 8.19 45.04 35.25
N TYR A 35 8.58 43.82 34.97
CA TYR A 35 8.40 43.26 33.61
C TYR A 35 6.95 43.19 33.18
N PHE A 36 6.05 42.82 34.09
CA PHE A 36 4.62 42.75 33.78
C PHE A 36 4.07 44.14 33.42
N TYR A 37 4.39 45.19 34.19
CA TYR A 37 3.91 46.55 33.90
C TYR A 37 4.62 47.19 32.69
N LEU A 38 5.87 46.84 32.41
CA LEU A 38 6.50 47.19 31.15
C LEU A 38 5.76 46.54 29.96
N GLY A 39 5.43 45.28 30.05
CA GLY A 39 4.63 44.58 29.06
C GLY A 39 3.28 45.26 28.80
N LYS A 40 2.55 45.61 29.88
CA LYS A 40 1.27 46.35 29.78
C LYS A 40 1.42 47.74 29.15
N ALA A 41 2.46 48.50 29.51
CA ALA A 41 2.73 49.80 28.96
C ALA A 41 3.06 49.73 27.46
N TYR A 42 3.90 48.79 27.03
CA TYR A 42 4.19 48.58 25.60
C TYR A 42 2.96 48.10 24.82
N SER A 43 2.14 47.23 25.41
CA SER A 43 0.91 46.81 24.78
C SER A 43 -0.07 47.97 24.58
N ALA A 44 -0.19 48.88 25.56
CA ALA A 44 -1.01 50.08 25.44
C ALA A 44 -0.51 51.06 24.36
N LEU A 45 0.79 51.03 24.07
CA LEU A 45 1.40 51.77 22.97
C LEU A 45 1.34 51.01 21.62
N ASN A 46 0.60 49.92 21.52
CA ASN A 46 0.51 49.05 20.36
C ASN A 46 1.85 48.41 19.90
N GLN A 47 2.83 48.33 20.81
CA GLN A 47 4.13 47.72 20.56
C GLN A 47 4.09 46.25 21.04
N GLN A 48 3.33 45.44 20.34
CA GLN A 48 3.01 44.08 20.77
C GLN A 48 4.23 43.15 20.90
N LYS A 49 5.23 43.31 20.05
CA LYS A 49 6.45 42.52 20.07
C LYS A 49 7.26 42.72 21.35
N GLU A 50 7.43 43.97 21.76
CA GLU A 50 8.09 44.37 23.01
C GLU A 50 7.26 43.90 24.21
N ALA A 51 5.93 44.07 24.18
CA ALA A 51 5.03 43.61 25.21
C ALA A 51 5.15 42.11 25.44
N THR A 52 5.07 41.30 24.41
CA THR A 52 5.22 39.83 24.49
C THR A 52 6.60 39.45 25.01
N ASN A 53 7.68 40.15 24.64
CA ASN A 53 9.01 39.91 25.19
C ASN A 53 9.07 40.09 26.71
N TYR A 54 8.43 41.17 27.22
CA TYR A 54 8.39 41.40 28.67
C TYR A 54 7.49 40.39 29.40
N PHE A 55 6.33 39.99 28.86
CA PHE A 55 5.49 38.95 29.44
C PHE A 55 6.18 37.58 29.50
N THR A 56 7.01 37.26 28.49
CA THR A 56 7.82 36.02 28.53
C THR A 56 8.94 36.05 29.57
N LYS A 57 9.47 37.24 29.92
CA LYS A 57 10.44 37.38 31.05
C LYS A 57 9.75 37.04 32.39
N VAL A 58 8.49 37.48 32.56
CA VAL A 58 7.72 37.10 33.79
C VAL A 58 7.58 35.58 33.87
N ASP A 59 7.22 34.92 32.77
CA ASP A 59 7.15 33.44 32.71
C ASP A 59 8.49 32.81 33.04
N SER A 60 9.60 33.30 32.51
CA SER A 60 10.93 32.77 32.76
C SER A 60 11.30 32.85 34.25
N ILE A 61 10.93 33.95 34.94
CA ILE A 61 11.15 34.09 36.39
C ILE A 61 10.26 33.13 37.18
N PHE A 62 9.02 32.97 36.78
CA PHE A 62 8.08 32.02 37.42
C PHE A 62 8.58 30.59 37.31
N GLN A 63 8.98 30.15 36.13
CA GLN A 63 9.50 28.79 35.91
C GLN A 63 10.76 28.52 36.71
N LYS A 64 11.64 29.52 36.88
CA LYS A 64 12.88 29.41 37.66
C LYS A 64 12.65 29.38 39.15
N ASN A 65 11.77 30.23 39.67
CA ASN A 65 11.63 30.43 41.13
C ASN A 65 10.42 29.72 41.73
N ASN A 66 9.52 29.21 40.89
CA ASN A 66 8.27 28.56 41.31
C ASN A 66 7.42 29.42 42.24
N PHE A 67 7.46 30.73 42.06
CA PHE A 67 6.76 31.75 42.82
C PHE A 67 6.14 32.79 41.92
N ILE A 68 4.90 33.19 42.19
CA ILE A 68 4.16 34.20 41.45
C ILE A 68 3.24 34.98 42.37
N LEU A 69 3.20 36.29 42.22
CA LEU A 69 2.23 37.14 42.90
C LEU A 69 0.85 37.02 42.22
N PRO A 70 -0.27 37.09 42.96
CA PRO A 70 -1.60 36.95 42.41
C PRO A 70 -1.91 37.89 41.27
N GLU A 71 -1.46 39.15 41.31
CA GLU A 71 -1.63 40.14 40.27
C GLU A 71 -0.95 39.76 38.93
N LEU A 72 0.07 38.92 38.95
CA LEU A 72 0.81 38.48 37.80
C LEU A 72 0.13 37.30 37.07
N ARG A 73 -0.95 36.76 37.63
CA ARG A 73 -1.78 35.74 36.97
C ARG A 73 -2.24 36.21 35.58
N GLU A 74 -2.61 37.48 35.45
CA GLU A 74 -3.03 38.10 34.18
C GLU A 74 -1.99 37.99 33.06
N ASN A 75 -0.71 37.86 33.41
CA ASN A 75 0.36 37.65 32.45
C ASN A 75 0.11 36.43 31.55
N TYR A 76 -0.38 35.35 32.12
CA TYR A 76 -0.67 34.13 31.38
C TYR A 76 -1.94 34.24 30.55
N GLU A 77 -2.95 34.97 31.01
CA GLU A 77 -4.16 35.23 30.22
C GLU A 77 -3.80 36.01 28.92
N ILE A 78 -2.90 36.98 29.05
CA ILE A 78 -2.42 37.78 27.91
C ILE A 78 -1.62 36.89 26.95
N LEU A 79 -0.69 36.06 27.45
CA LEU A 79 0.14 35.17 26.62
C LEU A 79 -0.69 34.08 25.92
N ILE A 80 -1.73 33.54 26.57
CA ILE A 80 -2.67 32.60 25.95
C ILE A 80 -3.44 33.28 24.82
N LYS A 81 -3.96 34.51 25.06
CA LYS A 81 -4.66 35.29 24.05
C LYS A 81 -3.80 35.59 22.81
N ASP A 82 -2.53 35.98 23.05
CA ASP A 82 -1.55 36.23 21.99
C ASP A 82 -1.26 34.95 21.18
N SER A 83 -1.09 33.83 21.86
CA SER A 83 -0.87 32.52 21.23
C SER A 83 -2.08 32.07 20.37
N LYS A 84 -3.31 32.34 20.80
CA LYS A 84 -4.51 32.09 20.00
C LYS A 84 -4.55 32.94 18.75
N LEU A 85 -4.25 34.24 18.85
CA LEU A 85 -4.22 35.15 17.71
C LEU A 85 -3.17 34.75 16.65
N THR A 86 -2.06 34.18 17.11
CA THR A 86 -0.98 33.71 16.23
C THR A 86 -1.14 32.26 15.77
N ASN A 87 -2.23 31.58 16.18
CA ASN A 87 -2.49 30.15 15.91
C ASN A 87 -1.34 29.22 16.38
N ASP A 88 -0.58 29.61 17.42
CA ASP A 88 0.48 28.79 18.00
C ASP A 88 -0.06 27.90 19.13
N THR A 89 -0.65 26.79 18.74
CA THR A 89 -1.26 25.82 19.66
C THR A 89 -0.25 25.28 20.70
N LYS A 90 1.03 25.20 20.36
CA LYS A 90 2.06 24.73 21.33
C LYS A 90 2.26 25.73 22.45
N LYS A 91 2.37 27.01 22.14
CA LYS A 91 2.49 28.07 23.15
C LYS A 91 1.20 28.23 23.93
N GLU A 92 0.04 28.13 23.28
CA GLU A 92 -1.24 28.17 23.95
C GLU A 92 -1.34 27.09 25.04
N LEU A 93 -1.01 25.82 24.71
CA LEU A 93 -1.00 24.73 25.68
C LEU A 93 0.04 24.95 26.78
N TYR A 94 1.23 25.42 26.44
CA TYR A 94 2.28 25.71 27.42
C TYR A 94 1.84 26.79 28.45
N TYR A 95 1.31 27.93 27.97
CA TYR A 95 0.87 29.00 28.86
C TYR A 95 -0.40 28.64 29.64
N THR A 96 -1.28 27.80 29.07
CA THR A 96 -2.43 27.26 29.80
C THR A 96 -1.98 26.38 30.97
N ASN A 97 -0.99 25.51 30.78
CA ASN A 97 -0.41 24.71 31.84
C ASN A 97 0.28 25.57 32.89
N SER A 98 0.98 26.61 32.46
CA SER A 98 1.66 27.56 33.36
C SER A 98 0.64 28.36 34.21
N LEU A 99 -0.51 28.73 33.63
CA LEU A 99 -1.60 29.38 34.36
C LEU A 99 -2.22 28.46 35.41
N LEU A 100 -2.49 27.20 35.06
CA LEU A 100 -2.98 26.20 36.00
C LEU A 100 -2.00 25.97 37.17
N LYS A 101 -0.69 25.95 36.85
CA LYS A 101 0.38 25.86 37.85
C LYS A 101 0.41 27.11 38.79
N ALA A 102 0.26 28.32 38.19
CA ALA A 102 0.17 29.57 38.93
C ALA A 102 -1.04 29.60 39.87
N ASP A 103 -2.23 29.21 39.36
CA ASP A 103 -3.46 29.13 40.13
C ASP A 103 -3.32 28.13 41.32
N SER A 104 -2.65 27.01 41.12
CA SER A 104 -2.39 26.03 42.17
C SER A 104 -1.50 26.61 43.28
N ILE A 105 -0.48 27.40 42.94
CA ILE A 105 0.41 28.04 43.91
C ILE A 105 -0.32 29.16 44.65
N ILE A 106 -1.04 30.02 43.90
CA ILE A 106 -1.80 31.14 44.50
C ILE A 106 -2.88 30.61 45.45
N SER A 107 -3.61 29.56 45.11
CA SER A 107 -4.68 28.98 45.93
C SER A 107 -4.11 28.27 47.17
N LYS A 108 -2.92 27.71 47.11
CA LYS A 108 -2.24 27.11 48.27
C LYS A 108 -1.83 28.15 49.31
N ASP A 109 -1.34 29.30 48.85
CA ASP A 109 -0.84 30.36 49.72
C ASP A 109 -1.95 31.34 50.22
N PHE A 110 -3.09 31.44 49.47
CA PHE A 110 -4.15 32.42 49.72
C PHE A 110 -5.55 31.83 49.59
N ASN A 111 -5.95 30.96 50.53
CA ASN A 111 -7.28 30.35 50.54
C ASN A 111 -8.49 31.35 50.61
N GLU A 112 -8.27 32.58 51.03
CA GLU A 112 -9.33 33.61 51.15
C GLU A 112 -9.38 34.62 50.00
N LEU A 113 -8.31 34.81 49.21
CA LEU A 113 -8.27 35.80 48.09
C LEU A 113 -8.69 35.23 46.75
N SER A 114 -8.68 33.95 46.56
CA SER A 114 -8.93 33.32 45.25
C SER A 114 -10.36 33.50 44.75
N SER A 115 -11.30 33.78 45.64
CA SER A 115 -12.72 33.97 45.27
C SER A 115 -13.06 35.35 44.62
N LYS A 116 -12.14 36.31 44.71
CA LYS A 116 -12.35 37.69 44.20
C LYS A 116 -11.64 38.01 42.87
N ILE A 117 -10.79 37.10 42.36
CA ILE A 117 -10.09 37.30 41.09
C ILE A 117 -10.79 36.48 39.98
N HIS A 118 -12.06 36.75 39.74
CA HIS A 118 -12.75 36.26 38.56
C HIS A 118 -12.27 37.04 37.35
N LYS A 119 -11.34 36.45 36.63
CA LYS A 119 -10.90 36.93 35.33
C LYS A 119 -11.45 36.00 34.22
N GLU A 120 -11.20 36.38 32.99
CA GLU A 120 -11.71 35.79 31.72
C GLU A 120 -11.58 34.25 31.65
N TYR A 121 -10.71 33.64 32.48
CA TYR A 121 -10.46 32.20 32.46
C TYR A 121 -10.78 31.58 33.84
N ASP A 122 -11.84 30.77 33.88
CA ASP A 122 -12.14 29.86 34.97
C ASP A 122 -11.25 28.61 34.89
N THR A 123 -10.87 28.03 36.04
CA THR A 123 -10.05 26.81 36.12
C THR A 123 -10.70 25.65 35.35
N GLN A 124 -12.03 25.54 35.35
CA GLN A 124 -12.77 24.54 34.58
C GLN A 124 -12.60 24.77 33.07
N GLN A 125 -12.74 26.00 32.59
CA GLN A 125 -12.58 26.33 31.17
C GLN A 125 -11.15 26.07 30.68
N LEU A 126 -10.16 26.33 31.55
CA LEU A 126 -8.74 26.02 31.26
C LEU A 126 -8.46 24.54 31.17
N LEU A 127 -9.05 23.72 32.06
CA LEU A 127 -8.98 22.27 32.01
C LEU A 127 -9.63 21.72 30.74
N ASP A 128 -10.80 22.25 30.38
CA ASP A 128 -11.49 21.85 29.17
C ASP A 128 -10.71 22.26 27.91
N ALA A 129 -10.14 23.47 27.87
CA ALA A 129 -9.28 23.92 26.78
C ALA A 129 -8.04 23.02 26.65
N LYS A 130 -7.37 22.71 27.76
CA LYS A 130 -6.24 21.78 27.80
C LYS A 130 -6.61 20.40 27.27
N ASN A 131 -7.70 19.81 27.77
CA ASN A 131 -8.17 18.50 27.37
C ASN A 131 -8.53 18.45 25.88
N ASN A 132 -9.13 19.53 25.34
CA ASN A 132 -9.45 19.64 23.94
C ASN A 132 -8.19 19.73 23.05
N LEU A 133 -7.19 20.50 23.47
CA LEU A 133 -5.91 20.60 22.77
C LEU A 133 -5.13 19.26 22.78
N GLU A 134 -5.12 18.56 23.91
CA GLU A 134 -4.52 17.23 24.01
C GLU A 134 -5.26 16.20 23.13
N LYS A 135 -6.60 16.21 23.13
CA LYS A 135 -7.40 15.36 22.22
C LYS A 135 -7.10 15.64 20.75
N GLN A 136 -7.05 16.91 20.34
CA GLN A 136 -6.70 17.28 18.95
C GLN A 136 -5.32 16.75 18.55
N LYS A 137 -4.33 16.83 19.45
CA LYS A 137 -2.98 16.30 19.22
C LYS A 137 -3.00 14.77 19.03
N HIS A 138 -3.74 14.04 19.87
CA HIS A 138 -3.85 12.58 19.76
C HIS A 138 -4.57 12.17 18.47
N TRP A 139 -5.67 12.84 18.12
CA TRP A 139 -6.37 12.58 16.87
C TRP A 139 -5.52 12.86 15.63
N GLY A 140 -4.73 13.94 15.65
CA GLY A 140 -3.77 14.25 14.59
C GLY A 140 -2.73 13.15 14.38
N VAL A 141 -2.14 12.63 15.47
CA VAL A 141 -1.17 11.52 15.42
C VAL A 141 -1.81 10.23 14.91
N LEU A 142 -3.03 9.90 15.39
CA LEU A 142 -3.75 8.71 14.92
C LEU A 142 -4.07 8.81 13.43
N PHE A 143 -4.48 9.99 12.96
CA PHE A 143 -4.78 10.21 11.54
C PHE A 143 -3.55 10.08 10.65
N THR A 144 -2.41 10.63 11.09
CA THR A 144 -1.14 10.47 10.35
C THR A 144 -0.67 9.01 10.30
N LEU A 145 -0.81 8.26 11.41
CA LEU A 145 -0.50 6.83 11.45
C LEU A 145 -1.40 6.03 10.49
N LEU A 146 -2.69 6.35 10.44
CA LEU A 146 -3.64 5.71 9.53
C LEU A 146 -3.26 5.95 8.06
N ILE A 147 -2.87 7.18 7.69
CA ILE A 147 -2.40 7.50 6.34
C ILE A 147 -1.14 6.71 5.98
N VAL A 148 -0.18 6.60 6.92
CA VAL A 148 1.05 5.83 6.69
C VAL A 148 0.75 4.34 6.48
N ILE A 149 -0.14 3.76 7.30
CA ILE A 149 -0.57 2.36 7.14
C ILE A 149 -1.25 2.16 5.79
N LEU A 150 -2.15 3.07 5.39
CA LEU A 150 -2.83 3.01 4.10
C LEU A 150 -1.83 3.07 2.92
N ALA A 151 -0.83 3.95 3.02
CA ALA A 151 0.23 4.06 2.01
C ALA A 151 1.07 2.77 1.92
N LEU A 152 1.41 2.15 3.06
CA LEU A 152 2.14 0.87 3.09
C LEU A 152 1.32 -0.27 2.47
N VAL A 153 0.01 -0.34 2.77
CA VAL A 153 -0.90 -1.32 2.16
C VAL A 153 -0.96 -1.13 0.65
N LEU A 154 -1.10 0.11 0.18
CA LEU A 154 -1.13 0.43 -1.25
C LEU A 154 0.18 0.04 -1.94
N ALA A 155 1.32 0.37 -1.34
CA ALA A 155 2.65 0.00 -1.84
C ALA A 155 2.82 -1.53 -1.92
N PHE A 156 2.34 -2.27 -0.90
CA PHE A 156 2.34 -3.73 -0.89
C PHE A 156 1.48 -4.32 -2.00
N LEU A 157 0.27 -3.77 -2.23
CA LEU A 157 -0.62 -4.21 -3.31
C LEU A 157 0.00 -3.95 -4.69
N LEU A 158 0.60 -2.78 -4.90
CA LEU A 158 1.31 -2.45 -6.15
C LEU A 158 2.52 -3.36 -6.37
N TYR A 159 3.31 -3.64 -5.33
CA TYR A 159 4.43 -4.57 -5.39
C TYR A 159 3.97 -5.99 -5.74
N SER A 160 2.90 -6.47 -5.10
CA SER A 160 2.31 -7.79 -5.35
C SER A 160 1.79 -7.90 -6.80
N TYR A 161 1.11 -6.86 -7.29
CA TYR A 161 0.64 -6.77 -8.67
C TYR A 161 1.82 -6.81 -9.66
N TYR A 162 2.84 -6.01 -9.45
CA TYR A 162 4.05 -5.97 -10.29
C TYR A 162 4.78 -7.32 -10.31
N LYS A 163 4.94 -7.94 -9.14
CA LYS A 163 5.56 -9.27 -9.02
C LYS A 163 4.77 -10.33 -9.78
N LYS A 164 3.43 -10.30 -9.70
CA LYS A 164 2.55 -11.22 -10.43
C LYS A 164 2.69 -11.04 -11.95
N GLU A 165 2.68 -9.82 -12.44
CA GLU A 165 2.83 -9.53 -13.88
C GLU A 165 4.19 -9.99 -14.40
N LYS A 166 5.29 -9.71 -13.68
CA LYS A 166 6.64 -10.16 -14.05
C LYS A 166 6.73 -11.70 -14.12
N ASN A 167 6.08 -12.40 -13.19
CA ASN A 167 6.07 -13.86 -13.18
C ASN A 167 5.27 -14.43 -14.36
N ILE A 168 4.16 -13.82 -14.75
CA ILE A 168 3.37 -14.20 -15.92
C ILE A 168 4.20 -14.00 -17.20
N GLN A 169 4.91 -12.88 -17.33
CA GLN A 169 5.78 -12.63 -18.49
C GLN A 169 6.92 -13.64 -18.58
N LYS A 170 7.54 -14.02 -17.45
CA LYS A 170 8.58 -15.04 -17.43
C LYS A 170 8.07 -16.40 -17.92
N LYS A 171 6.92 -16.84 -17.39
CA LYS A 171 6.28 -18.11 -17.81
C LYS A 171 5.87 -18.11 -19.28
N TYR A 172 5.41 -16.97 -19.79
CA TYR A 172 5.12 -16.82 -21.22
C TYR A 172 6.38 -17.00 -22.08
N GLY A 173 7.49 -16.35 -21.72
CA GLY A 173 8.76 -16.51 -22.44
C GLY A 173 9.28 -17.95 -22.45
N GLU A 174 9.19 -18.65 -21.31
CA GLU A 174 9.55 -20.08 -21.23
C GLU A 174 8.67 -20.96 -22.12
N LEU A 175 7.36 -20.67 -22.20
CA LEU A 175 6.44 -21.38 -23.07
C LEU A 175 6.68 -21.07 -24.55
N GLU A 176 6.93 -19.82 -24.89
CA GLU A 176 7.28 -19.40 -26.25
C GLU A 176 8.53 -20.10 -26.75
N GLN A 177 9.60 -20.19 -25.95
CA GLN A 177 10.80 -20.93 -26.32
C GLN A 177 10.50 -22.40 -26.60
N ARG A 178 9.67 -23.06 -25.78
CA ARG A 178 9.23 -24.44 -26.03
C ARG A 178 8.46 -24.59 -27.33
N LEU A 179 7.57 -23.65 -27.64
CA LEU A 179 6.78 -23.67 -28.88
C LEU A 179 7.67 -23.46 -30.11
N MET A 180 8.65 -22.54 -30.05
CA MET A 180 9.62 -22.33 -31.12
C MET A 180 10.47 -23.56 -31.38
N GLN A 181 10.94 -24.24 -30.32
CA GLN A 181 11.71 -25.47 -30.44
C GLN A 181 10.88 -26.64 -30.98
N SER A 182 9.60 -26.73 -30.63
CA SER A 182 8.71 -27.79 -31.14
C SER A 182 8.38 -27.64 -32.63
N VAL A 183 8.44 -26.42 -33.18
CA VAL A 183 8.30 -26.18 -34.64
C VAL A 183 9.56 -26.61 -35.39
N SER A 184 10.74 -26.63 -34.75
CA SER A 184 12.02 -26.96 -35.37
C SER A 184 12.40 -28.42 -35.27
N ILE A 185 11.78 -29.19 -34.37
CA ILE A 185 12.15 -30.60 -34.16
C ILE A 185 10.86 -31.40 -33.91
N VAL A 186 10.50 -32.25 -34.85
CA VAL A 186 9.83 -33.50 -34.55
C VAL A 186 10.92 -34.47 -34.12
N PRO A 187 11.26 -34.61 -32.84
CA PRO A 187 12.09 -35.69 -32.42
C PRO A 187 11.22 -36.92 -32.27
N VAL A 188 11.27 -37.78 -33.24
CA VAL A 188 11.14 -39.20 -32.95
C VAL A 188 12.34 -39.52 -32.04
N GLN A 189 12.17 -39.37 -30.76
CA GLN A 189 13.11 -39.97 -29.80
C GLN A 189 13.03 -41.48 -30.03
N LYS A 190 14.01 -41.95 -30.77
CA LYS A 190 14.37 -43.36 -30.91
C LYS A 190 14.89 -43.79 -29.53
N MET A 191 13.95 -44.22 -28.68
CA MET A 191 14.33 -44.83 -27.40
C MET A 191 14.61 -46.29 -27.71
N GLU A 192 15.89 -46.64 -27.63
CA GLU A 192 16.36 -48.02 -27.70
C GLU A 192 15.60 -48.88 -26.67
N ILE A 193 14.87 -49.87 -27.23
CA ILE A 193 14.11 -50.82 -26.48
C ILE A 193 15.10 -51.80 -25.86
N ILE A 194 15.20 -51.80 -24.55
CA ILE A 194 15.77 -52.94 -23.82
C ILE A 194 14.78 -54.07 -23.93
N LEU A 195 15.00 -54.96 -24.86
CA LEU A 195 14.25 -56.19 -25.08
C LEU A 195 14.48 -57.17 -23.92
N SER A 196 13.47 -57.39 -23.11
CA SER A 196 13.34 -58.68 -22.47
C SER A 196 12.28 -59.48 -23.23
N ALA A 197 12.74 -60.57 -23.75
CA ALA A 197 11.97 -61.46 -24.59
C ALA A 197 10.76 -62.06 -23.90
N LYS A 198 9.53 -61.72 -24.36
CA LYS A 198 8.35 -62.59 -24.25
C LYS A 198 7.28 -62.23 -25.30
N SER A 199 7.11 -63.13 -26.24
CA SER A 199 5.97 -63.35 -27.16
C SER A 199 5.81 -62.31 -28.31
N SER A 200 6.16 -62.70 -29.51
CA SER A 200 6.00 -61.99 -30.79
C SER A 200 4.58 -61.57 -31.17
N LEU A 201 3.55 -62.21 -30.63
CA LEU A 201 2.15 -61.88 -30.83
C LEU A 201 1.67 -60.64 -30.04
N LYS A 202 2.19 -60.45 -28.79
CA LYS A 202 1.88 -59.26 -27.99
C LYS A 202 2.57 -58.03 -28.53
N GLU A 203 3.74 -58.13 -29.08
CA GLU A 203 4.52 -57.05 -29.66
C GLU A 203 3.90 -56.54 -30.97
N LYS A 204 3.35 -57.44 -31.82
CA LYS A 204 2.63 -57.07 -33.04
C LYS A 204 1.34 -56.31 -32.72
N THR A 205 0.56 -56.72 -31.70
CA THR A 205 -0.67 -56.03 -31.26
C THR A 205 -0.35 -54.69 -30.60
N PHE A 206 0.73 -54.59 -29.82
CA PHE A 206 1.22 -53.34 -29.22
C PHE A 206 1.60 -52.31 -30.28
N ASN A 207 2.38 -52.71 -31.27
CA ASN A 207 2.80 -51.85 -32.38
C ASN A 207 1.62 -51.42 -33.28
N ASP A 208 0.61 -52.23 -33.43
CA ASP A 208 -0.64 -51.84 -34.13
C ASP A 208 -1.41 -50.78 -33.41
N VAL A 209 -1.60 -50.91 -32.08
CA VAL A 209 -2.25 -49.91 -31.26
C VAL A 209 -1.44 -48.59 -31.26
N LEU A 210 -0.12 -48.62 -31.22
CA LEU A 210 0.74 -47.44 -31.35
C LEU A 210 0.52 -46.71 -32.67
N LYS A 211 0.49 -47.46 -33.79
CA LYS A 211 0.21 -46.86 -35.09
C LYS A 211 -1.19 -46.24 -35.16
N LYS A 212 -2.20 -46.84 -34.53
CA LYS A 212 -3.53 -46.28 -34.39
C LYS A 212 -3.54 -45.00 -33.55
N LEU A 213 -2.77 -44.95 -32.45
CA LEU A 213 -2.57 -43.74 -31.65
C LEU A 213 -1.89 -42.60 -32.45
N GLU A 214 -0.86 -42.91 -33.22
CA GLU A 214 -0.19 -41.90 -34.07
C GLU A 214 -1.14 -41.32 -35.14
N ARG A 215 -1.98 -42.14 -35.74
CA ARG A 215 -3.02 -41.68 -36.68
C ARG A 215 -4.07 -40.81 -36.01
N PHE A 216 -4.51 -41.20 -34.83
CA PHE A 216 -5.44 -40.46 -34.00
C PHE A 216 -4.89 -39.07 -33.62
N GLU A 217 -3.63 -38.96 -33.22
CA GLU A 217 -2.94 -37.71 -32.97
C GLU A 217 -2.84 -36.86 -34.27
N LYS A 218 -2.37 -37.44 -35.37
CA LYS A 218 -2.19 -36.72 -36.66
C LYS A 218 -3.50 -36.22 -37.26
N LYS A 219 -4.59 -36.96 -37.08
CA LYS A 219 -5.92 -36.57 -37.61
C LYS A 219 -6.68 -35.66 -36.63
N LEU A 220 -6.09 -35.26 -35.50
CA LEU A 220 -6.71 -34.43 -34.47
C LEU A 220 -8.02 -34.98 -33.91
N GLU A 221 -8.20 -36.32 -33.97
CA GLU A 221 -9.42 -36.97 -33.50
C GLU A 221 -9.66 -36.85 -32.01
N PHE A 222 -8.63 -36.45 -31.25
CA PHE A 222 -8.71 -36.14 -29.82
C PHE A 222 -9.55 -34.89 -29.50
N THR A 223 -9.87 -34.05 -30.49
CA THR A 223 -10.75 -32.89 -30.35
C THR A 223 -12.23 -33.24 -30.28
N GLU A 224 -12.59 -34.50 -30.55
CA GLU A 224 -13.97 -34.99 -30.46
C GLU A 224 -14.53 -34.82 -29.06
N LYS A 225 -15.72 -34.20 -28.94
CA LYS A 225 -16.41 -34.02 -27.64
C LYS A 225 -16.84 -35.34 -27.05
N GLY A 226 -16.68 -35.48 -25.72
CA GLY A 226 -17.15 -36.66 -25.00
C GLY A 226 -16.40 -37.96 -25.35
N LEU A 227 -15.17 -37.86 -25.86
CA LEU A 227 -14.28 -38.97 -26.09
C LEU A 227 -13.87 -39.62 -24.77
N THR A 228 -14.15 -40.90 -24.62
CA THR A 228 -13.78 -41.70 -23.44
C THR A 228 -12.81 -42.82 -23.84
N LEU A 229 -12.08 -43.36 -22.85
CA LEU A 229 -11.17 -44.48 -23.07
C LEU A 229 -11.91 -45.65 -23.74
N ASN A 230 -13.16 -45.95 -23.32
CA ASN A 230 -13.98 -47.03 -23.87
C ASN A 230 -14.35 -46.77 -25.33
N LYS A 231 -14.71 -45.54 -25.69
CA LYS A 231 -15.00 -45.17 -27.10
C LYS A 231 -13.75 -45.32 -27.97
N LEU A 232 -12.61 -44.85 -27.50
CA LEU A 232 -11.35 -44.96 -28.22
C LEU A 232 -10.88 -46.41 -28.37
N ALA A 233 -11.01 -47.21 -27.32
CA ALA A 233 -10.69 -48.62 -27.36
C ALA A 233 -11.55 -49.40 -28.39
N LYS A 234 -12.86 -49.13 -28.43
CA LYS A 234 -13.75 -49.68 -29.49
C LYS A 234 -13.32 -49.24 -30.90
N LYS A 235 -12.95 -47.98 -31.09
CA LYS A 235 -12.46 -47.45 -32.38
C LYS A 235 -11.17 -48.13 -32.84
N PHE A 236 -10.35 -48.59 -31.89
CA PHE A 236 -9.09 -49.27 -32.16
C PHE A 236 -9.21 -50.81 -32.22
N ASP A 237 -10.40 -51.35 -32.09
CA ASP A 237 -10.65 -52.79 -31.96
C ASP A 237 -9.84 -53.47 -30.85
N THR A 238 -9.87 -52.82 -29.69
CA THR A 238 -9.18 -53.32 -28.49
C THR A 238 -10.00 -53.09 -27.22
N ASN A 239 -9.54 -53.57 -26.09
CA ASN A 239 -10.20 -53.31 -24.80
C ASN A 239 -9.55 -52.08 -24.08
N SER A 240 -10.33 -51.45 -23.20
CA SER A 240 -9.92 -50.26 -22.47
C SER A 240 -8.69 -50.47 -21.58
N ASN A 241 -8.58 -51.66 -20.94
CA ASN A 241 -7.45 -51.97 -20.08
C ASN A 241 -6.14 -52.04 -20.87
N TYR A 242 -6.17 -52.68 -22.02
CA TYR A 242 -5.01 -52.83 -22.90
C TYR A 242 -4.59 -51.46 -23.48
N LEU A 243 -5.57 -50.69 -23.96
CA LEU A 243 -5.28 -49.32 -24.48
C LEU A 243 -4.71 -48.43 -23.38
N SER A 244 -5.26 -48.50 -22.16
CA SER A 244 -4.72 -47.72 -21.01
C SER A 244 -3.28 -48.12 -20.68
N GLN A 245 -2.99 -49.44 -20.71
CA GLN A 245 -1.63 -49.96 -20.51
C GLN A 245 -0.67 -49.47 -21.57
N VAL A 246 -1.04 -49.53 -22.85
CA VAL A 246 -0.19 -49.02 -23.96
C VAL A 246 0.12 -47.55 -23.84
N ILE A 247 -0.90 -46.73 -23.49
CA ILE A 247 -0.70 -45.27 -23.24
C ILE A 247 0.22 -45.08 -22.04
N SER A 248 0.01 -45.77 -20.94
CA SER A 248 0.82 -45.66 -19.73
C SER A 248 2.29 -46.04 -19.99
N GLU A 249 2.52 -47.18 -20.67
CA GLU A 249 3.86 -47.66 -21.02
C GLU A 249 4.60 -46.68 -21.99
N LYS A 250 3.87 -46.14 -23.00
CA LYS A 250 4.50 -45.22 -23.99
C LYS A 250 4.70 -43.80 -23.52
N ARG A 251 3.78 -43.26 -22.71
CA ARG A 251 3.73 -41.85 -22.31
C ARG A 251 3.98 -41.61 -20.83
N ASN A 252 4.05 -42.66 -20.03
CA ASN A 252 4.19 -42.64 -18.56
C ASN A 252 3.10 -41.78 -17.87
N ILE A 253 1.90 -41.71 -18.47
CA ILE A 253 0.74 -40.98 -17.96
C ILE A 253 -0.54 -41.78 -18.21
N ASN A 254 -1.60 -41.48 -17.43
CA ASN A 254 -2.90 -42.10 -17.63
C ASN A 254 -3.63 -41.44 -18.83
N TYR A 255 -4.67 -42.15 -19.33
CA TYR A 255 -5.47 -41.69 -20.48
C TYR A 255 -6.03 -40.26 -20.35
N ASN A 256 -6.57 -39.90 -19.17
CA ASN A 256 -7.17 -38.58 -18.99
C ASN A 256 -6.13 -37.46 -19.12
N LYS A 257 -4.96 -37.65 -18.53
CA LYS A 257 -3.86 -36.71 -18.65
C LYS A 257 -3.33 -36.65 -20.08
N TYR A 258 -3.16 -37.81 -20.73
CA TYR A 258 -2.74 -37.91 -22.12
C TYR A 258 -3.70 -37.10 -23.05
N LEU A 259 -5.01 -37.31 -22.93
CA LEU A 259 -6.02 -36.63 -23.71
C LEU A 259 -6.01 -35.11 -23.43
N SER A 260 -5.89 -34.72 -22.17
CA SER A 260 -5.82 -33.31 -21.76
C SER A 260 -4.58 -32.62 -22.33
N GLU A 261 -3.42 -33.25 -22.26
CA GLU A 261 -2.18 -32.70 -22.84
C GLU A 261 -2.26 -32.50 -24.36
N LEU A 262 -2.81 -33.48 -25.08
CA LEU A 262 -3.02 -33.34 -26.55
C LEU A 262 -3.92 -32.14 -26.88
N ARG A 263 -5.04 -32.02 -26.18
CA ARG A 263 -6.04 -30.95 -26.40
C ARG A 263 -5.48 -29.58 -26.09
N ILE A 264 -4.80 -29.44 -24.94
CA ILE A 264 -4.24 -28.14 -24.53
C ILE A 264 -3.06 -27.76 -25.42
N ASN A 265 -2.13 -28.69 -25.71
CA ASN A 265 -1.00 -28.42 -26.59
C ASN A 265 -1.45 -28.01 -28.00
N TYR A 266 -2.49 -28.65 -28.54
CA TYR A 266 -3.07 -28.26 -29.82
C TYR A 266 -3.58 -26.81 -29.81
N ILE A 267 -4.39 -26.44 -28.81
CA ILE A 267 -4.92 -25.07 -28.69
C ILE A 267 -3.78 -24.06 -28.44
N THR A 268 -2.81 -24.41 -27.60
CA THR A 268 -1.66 -23.55 -27.34
C THR A 268 -0.85 -23.28 -28.61
N GLN A 269 -0.62 -24.29 -29.43
CA GLN A 269 0.05 -24.13 -30.72
C GLN A 269 -0.77 -23.29 -31.69
N LYS A 270 -2.10 -23.50 -31.73
CA LYS A 270 -3.00 -22.69 -32.56
C LYS A 270 -3.01 -21.21 -32.11
N LEU A 271 -3.08 -20.94 -30.81
CA LEU A 271 -2.98 -19.59 -30.26
C LEU A 271 -1.64 -18.91 -30.57
N TYR A 272 -0.56 -19.70 -30.69
CA TYR A 272 0.76 -19.17 -31.06
C TYR A 272 0.89 -18.87 -32.55
N SER A 273 0.41 -19.78 -33.43
CA SER A 273 0.63 -19.73 -34.88
C SER A 273 -0.46 -19.05 -35.69
N ASP A 274 -1.69 -18.94 -35.15
CA ASP A 274 -2.88 -18.50 -35.91
C ASP A 274 -3.57 -17.31 -35.21
N LYS A 275 -3.48 -16.11 -35.84
CA LYS A 275 -4.08 -14.87 -35.30
C LYS A 275 -5.61 -14.98 -35.12
N GLU A 276 -6.32 -15.82 -35.89
CA GLU A 276 -7.77 -15.99 -35.72
C GLU A 276 -8.14 -16.66 -34.41
N TYR A 277 -7.31 -17.57 -33.90
CA TYR A 277 -7.54 -18.19 -32.59
C TYR A 277 -7.43 -17.19 -31.44
N LEU A 278 -6.66 -16.11 -31.59
CA LEU A 278 -6.55 -15.05 -30.58
C LEU A 278 -7.82 -14.19 -30.48
N LYS A 279 -8.73 -14.27 -31.43
CA LYS A 279 -10.03 -13.57 -31.40
C LYS A 279 -11.12 -14.38 -30.72
N LEU A 280 -10.89 -15.66 -30.47
CA LEU A 280 -11.89 -16.57 -29.91
C LEU A 280 -12.02 -16.35 -28.41
N THR A 281 -13.22 -16.59 -27.89
CA THR A 281 -13.46 -16.63 -26.45
C THR A 281 -12.89 -17.91 -25.85
N VAL A 282 -12.68 -17.92 -24.52
CA VAL A 282 -12.18 -19.11 -23.82
C VAL A 282 -13.15 -20.30 -23.95
N GLU A 283 -14.45 -20.02 -24.03
CA GLU A 283 -15.49 -21.02 -24.31
C GLU A 283 -15.32 -21.65 -25.70
N ALA A 284 -15.12 -20.82 -26.71
CA ALA A 284 -14.91 -21.31 -28.09
C ALA A 284 -13.61 -22.12 -28.20
N LEU A 285 -12.55 -21.74 -27.48
CA LEU A 285 -11.31 -22.50 -27.42
C LEU A 285 -11.51 -23.85 -26.74
N ALA A 286 -12.25 -23.90 -25.61
CA ALA A 286 -12.62 -25.14 -24.95
C ALA A 286 -13.38 -26.05 -25.90
N GLU A 287 -14.37 -25.52 -26.61
CA GLU A 287 -15.16 -26.26 -27.61
C GLU A 287 -14.29 -26.83 -28.71
N LYS A 288 -13.41 -26.02 -29.33
CA LYS A 288 -12.50 -26.47 -30.38
C LYS A 288 -11.48 -27.50 -29.93
N SER A 289 -11.16 -27.53 -28.63
CA SER A 289 -10.29 -28.56 -28.03
C SER A 289 -11.03 -29.87 -27.70
N GLY A 290 -12.36 -29.89 -27.74
CA GLY A 290 -13.18 -31.02 -27.29
C GLY A 290 -13.37 -31.09 -25.78
N ILE A 291 -13.04 -30.01 -25.02
CA ILE A 291 -13.25 -29.92 -23.56
C ILE A 291 -14.62 -29.30 -23.29
N ALA A 292 -15.42 -29.98 -22.47
CA ALA A 292 -16.84 -29.65 -22.31
C ALA A 292 -17.11 -28.33 -21.56
N SER A 293 -16.23 -27.87 -20.71
CA SER A 293 -16.46 -26.67 -19.92
C SER A 293 -15.28 -25.68 -19.98
N ARG A 294 -15.62 -24.39 -20.02
CA ARG A 294 -14.65 -23.27 -19.94
C ARG A 294 -13.74 -23.38 -18.71
N GLN A 295 -14.32 -23.70 -17.55
CA GLN A 295 -13.58 -23.78 -16.29
C GLN A 295 -12.52 -24.88 -16.36
N ASN A 296 -12.93 -26.09 -16.75
CA ASN A 296 -12.02 -27.22 -16.88
C ASN A 296 -10.92 -26.96 -17.91
N PHE A 297 -11.26 -26.35 -19.05
CA PHE A 297 -10.26 -25.91 -20.03
C PHE A 297 -9.25 -24.92 -19.45
N SER A 298 -9.73 -23.91 -18.73
CA SER A 298 -8.86 -22.88 -18.15
C SER A 298 -7.93 -23.45 -17.06
N ASP A 299 -8.40 -24.42 -16.29
CA ASP A 299 -7.60 -25.05 -15.24
C ASP A 299 -6.55 -26.01 -15.83
N LEU A 300 -6.92 -26.82 -16.82
CA LEU A 300 -5.98 -27.68 -17.56
C LEU A 300 -4.94 -26.86 -18.32
N PHE A 301 -5.35 -25.75 -18.94
CA PHE A 301 -4.43 -24.84 -19.62
C PHE A 301 -3.40 -24.27 -18.67
N TYR A 302 -3.83 -23.86 -17.46
CA TYR A 302 -2.93 -23.38 -16.40
C TYR A 302 -2.02 -24.48 -15.88
N GLU A 303 -2.55 -25.69 -15.67
CA GLU A 303 -1.76 -26.83 -15.18
C GLU A 303 -0.62 -27.19 -16.14
N ILE A 304 -0.89 -27.20 -17.45
CA ILE A 304 0.08 -27.64 -18.47
C ILE A 304 1.03 -26.52 -18.87
N ASN A 305 0.53 -25.28 -19.00
CA ASN A 305 1.31 -24.14 -19.52
C ASN A 305 1.81 -23.20 -18.42
N GLY A 306 1.31 -23.31 -17.20
CA GLY A 306 1.70 -22.47 -16.07
C GLY A 306 1.11 -21.04 -16.07
N LEU A 307 0.25 -20.70 -17.04
CA LEU A 307 -0.46 -19.42 -17.13
C LEU A 307 -1.89 -19.62 -17.65
N ARG A 308 -2.78 -18.68 -17.36
CA ARG A 308 -4.17 -18.74 -17.82
C ARG A 308 -4.30 -18.45 -19.34
N PRO A 309 -5.31 -19.01 -20.04
CA PRO A 309 -5.51 -18.74 -21.46
C PRO A 309 -5.63 -17.25 -21.79
N THR A 310 -6.32 -16.49 -20.94
CA THR A 310 -6.48 -15.04 -21.09
C THR A 310 -5.15 -14.27 -21.02
N ASP A 311 -4.25 -14.68 -20.14
CA ASP A 311 -2.93 -14.06 -19.99
C ASP A 311 -2.05 -14.39 -21.20
N PHE A 312 -2.10 -15.63 -21.68
CA PHE A 312 -1.41 -16.04 -22.90
C PHE A 312 -1.88 -15.22 -24.13
N ILE A 313 -3.19 -15.12 -24.33
CA ILE A 313 -3.77 -14.36 -25.44
C ILE A 313 -3.36 -12.88 -25.37
N LYS A 314 -3.43 -12.27 -24.17
CA LYS A 314 -3.05 -10.86 -23.96
C LYS A 314 -1.58 -10.63 -24.32
N LEU A 315 -0.69 -11.49 -23.84
CA LEU A 315 0.75 -11.35 -24.11
C LEU A 315 1.10 -11.60 -25.57
N ARG A 316 0.47 -12.60 -26.20
CA ARG A 316 0.69 -12.90 -27.62
C ARG A 316 0.21 -11.77 -28.53
N LYS A 317 -0.96 -11.18 -28.25
CA LYS A 317 -1.45 -10.00 -28.98
C LYS A 317 -0.46 -8.83 -28.87
N LYS A 318 0.00 -8.52 -27.65
CA LYS A 318 0.98 -7.44 -27.41
C LYS A 318 2.31 -7.66 -28.13
N GLU A 319 2.75 -8.91 -28.23
CA GLU A 319 3.96 -9.27 -28.99
C GLU A 319 3.78 -9.06 -30.50
N LEU A 320 2.65 -9.49 -31.04
CA LEU A 320 2.34 -9.31 -32.47
C LEU A 320 2.22 -7.83 -32.83
N GLU A 321 1.54 -7.03 -32.00
CA GLU A 321 1.43 -5.57 -32.18
C GLU A 321 2.81 -4.90 -32.22
N LYS A 322 3.73 -5.33 -31.36
CA LYS A 322 5.11 -4.82 -31.37
C LYS A 322 5.87 -5.20 -32.65
N LYS A 323 5.69 -6.44 -33.14
CA LYS A 323 6.35 -6.91 -34.37
C LYS A 323 5.78 -6.20 -35.58
N ASP A 324 4.46 -6.04 -35.66
CA ASP A 324 3.77 -5.33 -36.77
C ASP A 324 4.17 -3.83 -36.77
N GLY A 325 4.29 -3.16 -35.59
CA GLY A 325 4.75 -1.77 -35.44
C GLY A 325 6.20 -1.56 -35.87
N ILE A 326 7.09 -2.51 -35.55
CA ILE A 326 8.51 -2.45 -35.96
C ILE A 326 8.63 -2.65 -37.50
N SER A 327 7.82 -3.54 -38.09
CA SER A 327 7.80 -3.75 -39.53
C SER A 327 7.30 -2.51 -40.30
N ALA A 328 6.33 -1.78 -39.75
CA ALA A 328 5.83 -0.54 -40.36
C ALA A 328 6.91 0.55 -40.39
N VAL A 329 7.67 0.72 -39.27
CA VAL A 329 8.75 1.73 -39.18
C VAL A 329 9.90 1.39 -40.14
N LEU A 330 10.22 0.10 -40.32
CA LEU A 330 11.30 -0.34 -41.24
C LEU A 330 10.91 -0.28 -42.72
N SER A 331 9.62 -0.19 -43.05
CA SER A 331 9.13 -0.04 -44.44
C SER A 331 9.01 1.43 -44.87
N GLU A 332 9.07 2.38 -43.96
CA GLU A 332 9.05 3.84 -44.22
C GLU A 332 10.47 4.47 -44.20
N SER A 333 11.49 3.69 -43.88
CA SER A 333 12.90 4.09 -43.92
C SER A 333 13.62 3.51 -45.15
#